data_ce1c2f797304be857d3a69dc3e5fed6c
#
_entry.id   ce1c2f797304be857d3a69dc3e5fed6c
#
_cell.length_a   1.000
_cell.length_b   1.000
_cell.length_c   1.000
_cell.angle_alpha   90.00
_cell.angle_beta   90.00
_cell.angle_gamma   90.00
#
_symmetry.space_group_name_H-M   'P 1'
#
loop_
_entity.id
_entity.type
_entity.pdbx_description
1 polymer ?
#
loop_
_entity_poly.entity_id
_entity_poly.type
_entity_poly.pdbx_seq_one_letter_code
_entity_poly.pdbx_strand_id
1 'polypeptide(L)'
;MSLRFVGAIIVTAVVASAAACSSSSPESKPAESAPAPAAAPAPAAPAATSGAPRVYFAEPANGAMVKSPVKVVFASDQFTIAAVPQGEVKEVRANTGHYHLGTDTKCLAVGTVIPKADPWIHFGMGNNTIEMMLPPGPHTLVVQAGDDKHTTITGLCETINITVTGE
;
A
#
# COMPACT_ATOMS: atom_id res chain seq x y z
N MET A 1 -40.61 -28.02 17.04
CA MET A 1 -41.80 -27.27 16.65
C MET A 1 -41.55 -26.63 15.33
N SER A 2 -42.11 -27.27 14.27
CA SER A 2 -41.98 -26.88 12.86
C SER A 2 -42.94 -25.76 12.54
N LEU A 3 -42.51 -24.75 11.76
CA LEU A 3 -43.47 -23.97 10.99
C LEU A 3 -42.91 -23.70 9.57
N ARG A 4 -43.49 -24.42 8.63
CA ARG A 4 -43.32 -24.21 7.20
C ARG A 4 -44.29 -23.12 6.75
N PHE A 5 -43.81 -22.16 5.97
CA PHE A 5 -44.66 -21.31 5.14
C PHE A 5 -44.31 -21.53 3.67
N VAL A 6 -45.32 -22.03 2.95
CA VAL A 6 -45.43 -22.22 1.50
C VAL A 6 -46.30 -21.05 0.98
N GLY A 7 -46.02 -20.58 -0.20
CA GLY A 7 -46.87 -19.69 -1.00
C GLY A 7 -46.07 -18.63 -1.73
N ALA A 8 -46.26 -18.25 -2.93
CA ALA A 8 -47.04 -18.74 -4.08
C ALA A 8 -46.47 -18.01 -5.31
N ILE A 9 -46.41 -18.69 -6.39
CA ILE A 9 -46.00 -18.24 -7.73
C ILE A 9 -47.12 -17.34 -8.28
N ILE A 10 -46.74 -16.17 -8.83
CA ILE A 10 -47.60 -15.43 -9.78
C ILE A 10 -46.78 -15.16 -11.04
N VAL A 11 -47.17 -15.86 -12.10
CA VAL A 11 -46.77 -15.64 -13.48
C VAL A 11 -47.75 -14.61 -14.08
N THR A 12 -47.26 -13.53 -14.61
CA THR A 12 -48.07 -12.70 -15.52
C THR A 12 -47.25 -12.36 -16.78
N ALA A 13 -47.70 -12.98 -17.85
CA ALA A 13 -47.28 -12.66 -19.22
C ALA A 13 -48.16 -11.51 -19.77
N VAL A 14 -47.59 -10.52 -20.41
CA VAL A 14 -48.31 -9.61 -21.33
C VAL A 14 -47.36 -9.16 -22.44
N VAL A 15 -47.57 -9.71 -23.60
CA VAL A 15 -47.87 -9.16 -24.93
C VAL A 15 -46.99 -8.09 -25.54
N ALA A 16 -46.45 -8.46 -26.68
CA ALA A 16 -45.75 -7.67 -27.68
C ALA A 16 -46.63 -6.56 -28.27
N SER A 17 -46.02 -5.41 -28.59
CA SER A 17 -46.50 -4.49 -29.64
C SER A 17 -45.30 -3.92 -30.38
N ALA A 18 -45.20 -4.32 -31.63
CA ALA A 18 -44.31 -3.73 -32.62
C ALA A 18 -44.93 -2.43 -33.13
N ALA A 19 -44.17 -1.36 -33.16
CA ALA A 19 -44.44 -0.18 -33.99
C ALA A 19 -43.15 0.24 -34.66
N ALA A 20 -43.07 -0.01 -35.94
CA ALA A 20 -42.07 0.57 -36.83
C ALA A 20 -42.45 2.02 -37.11
N CYS A 21 -41.51 2.93 -36.98
CA CYS A 21 -41.55 4.21 -37.70
C CYS A 21 -40.13 4.64 -38.10
N SER A 22 -40.10 4.89 -39.38
CA SER A 22 -39.02 5.26 -40.30
C SER A 22 -38.39 6.62 -39.99
N SER A 23 -37.11 6.70 -40.39
CA SER A 23 -36.44 7.86 -41.00
C SER A 23 -36.21 9.14 -40.17
N SER A 24 -35.00 9.43 -39.99
CA SER A 24 -34.19 10.48 -40.63
C SER A 24 -32.90 10.69 -39.85
N SER A 25 -31.82 10.41 -40.53
CA SER A 25 -30.46 10.73 -40.07
C SER A 25 -30.25 12.27 -40.23
N PRO A 26 -29.80 12.94 -39.17
CA PRO A 26 -29.08 14.19 -39.35
C PRO A 26 -27.58 13.87 -39.35
N GLU A 27 -26.96 14.29 -40.40
CA GLU A 27 -25.55 14.49 -40.68
C GLU A 27 -24.80 14.97 -39.40
N SER A 28 -23.97 14.11 -38.85
CA SER A 28 -23.09 14.47 -37.71
C SER A 28 -21.90 15.24 -38.25
N LYS A 29 -21.89 16.53 -37.96
CA LYS A 29 -20.71 17.41 -38.01
C LYS A 29 -19.59 16.74 -37.20
N PRO A 30 -18.34 16.69 -37.72
CA PRO A 30 -17.20 16.15 -36.93
C PRO A 30 -17.01 16.97 -35.65
N ALA A 31 -17.18 16.35 -34.51
CA ALA A 31 -16.81 16.95 -33.24
C ALA A 31 -15.27 17.04 -33.20
N GLU A 32 -14.80 18.25 -33.14
CA GLU A 32 -13.42 18.63 -32.87
C GLU A 32 -12.99 17.94 -31.56
N SER A 33 -12.01 17.04 -31.69
CA SER A 33 -11.43 16.30 -30.58
C SER A 33 -10.72 17.30 -29.67
N ALA A 34 -11.30 17.55 -28.51
CA ALA A 34 -10.61 18.27 -27.45
C ALA A 34 -9.31 17.48 -27.03
N PRO A 35 -8.17 18.16 -26.85
CA PRO A 35 -6.95 17.51 -26.43
C PRO A 35 -7.16 16.88 -25.04
N ALA A 36 -6.82 15.61 -24.94
CA ALA A 36 -6.79 14.89 -23.66
C ALA A 36 -5.90 15.64 -22.65
N PRO A 37 -6.28 15.73 -21.37
CA PRO A 37 -5.41 16.30 -20.35
C PRO A 37 -4.09 15.53 -20.35
N ALA A 38 -2.98 16.27 -20.48
CA ALA A 38 -1.65 15.69 -20.37
C ALA A 38 -1.53 14.96 -19.02
N ALA A 39 -1.19 13.69 -19.08
CA ALA A 39 -0.89 12.91 -17.89
C ALA A 39 0.20 13.62 -17.10
N ALA A 40 -0.05 13.89 -15.82
CA ALA A 40 0.97 14.41 -14.92
C ALA A 40 2.18 13.48 -14.96
N PRO A 41 3.42 14.01 -14.99
CA PRO A 41 4.61 13.17 -14.98
C PRO A 41 4.60 12.28 -13.75
N ALA A 42 4.77 10.98 -13.96
CA ALA A 42 4.97 10.03 -12.86
C ALA A 42 6.14 10.51 -11.98
N PRO A 43 6.04 10.40 -10.65
CA PRO A 43 7.17 10.73 -9.78
C PRO A 43 8.40 9.96 -10.25
N ALA A 44 9.47 10.69 -10.55
CA ALA A 44 10.74 10.10 -10.94
C ALA A 44 11.20 9.18 -9.79
N ALA A 45 11.50 7.93 -10.10
CA ALA A 45 12.17 7.05 -9.16
C ALA A 45 13.43 7.74 -8.65
N PRO A 46 13.71 7.76 -7.33
CA PRO A 46 14.89 8.38 -6.81
C PRO A 46 16.13 7.76 -7.45
N ALA A 47 16.98 8.60 -8.05
CA ALA A 47 18.24 8.20 -8.65
C ALA A 47 19.07 7.46 -7.59
N ALA A 48 19.60 6.28 -7.93
CA ALA A 48 20.53 5.55 -7.08
C ALA A 48 21.72 6.45 -6.74
N THR A 49 21.72 6.99 -5.53
CA THR A 49 22.82 7.76 -4.99
C THR A 49 23.87 6.79 -4.48
N SER A 50 25.12 6.95 -4.90
CA SER A 50 26.29 6.29 -4.31
C SER A 50 26.48 6.80 -2.87
N GLY A 51 25.73 6.26 -1.94
CA GLY A 51 25.65 6.66 -0.54
C GLY A 51 25.70 5.46 0.39
N ALA A 52 25.67 5.72 1.70
CA ALA A 52 25.55 4.66 2.70
C ALA A 52 24.25 3.86 2.53
N PRO A 53 24.21 2.60 2.98
CA PRO A 53 22.97 1.81 3.00
C PRO A 53 21.84 2.54 3.72
N ARG A 54 20.64 2.53 3.14
CA ARG A 54 19.45 3.15 3.74
C ARG A 54 18.17 2.40 3.41
N VAL A 55 17.17 2.58 4.25
CA VAL A 55 15.77 2.22 3.99
C VAL A 55 14.92 3.47 4.06
N TYR A 56 13.85 3.53 3.27
CA TYR A 56 13.01 4.73 3.20
C TYR A 56 11.59 4.40 2.71
N PHE A 57 10.68 5.38 2.90
CA PHE A 57 9.33 5.32 2.34
C PHE A 57 9.36 5.80 0.89
N ALA A 58 8.98 4.92 -0.04
CA ALA A 58 8.68 5.31 -1.42
C ALA A 58 7.28 5.94 -1.49
N GLU A 59 6.33 5.42 -0.69
CA GLU A 59 4.98 5.96 -0.48
C GLU A 59 4.54 5.72 0.98
N PRO A 60 3.80 6.64 1.60
CA PRO A 60 3.56 8.01 1.20
C PRO A 60 4.79 8.91 1.43
N ALA A 61 4.77 10.11 0.85
CA ALA A 61 5.81 11.11 1.16
C ALA A 61 5.64 11.67 2.58
N ASN A 62 6.74 12.13 3.18
CA ASN A 62 6.67 12.83 4.46
C ASN A 62 5.79 14.09 4.35
N GLY A 63 4.88 14.29 5.30
CA GLY A 63 3.90 15.37 5.32
C GLY A 63 2.66 15.13 4.45
N ALA A 64 2.51 13.96 3.84
CA ALA A 64 1.38 13.66 2.98
C ALA A 64 0.04 13.66 3.74
N MET A 65 -1.00 14.14 3.06
CA MET A 65 -2.39 13.93 3.46
C MET A 65 -2.93 12.74 2.67
N VAL A 66 -3.38 11.70 3.35
CA VAL A 66 -3.80 10.44 2.75
C VAL A 66 -5.17 10.00 3.27
N LYS A 67 -5.83 9.11 2.56
CA LYS A 67 -7.07 8.46 3.01
C LYS A 67 -6.78 7.03 3.46
N SER A 68 -7.56 6.52 4.41
CA SER A 68 -7.56 5.12 4.80
C SER A 68 -8.37 4.27 3.79
N PRO A 69 -7.92 3.05 3.38
CA PRO A 69 -6.67 2.42 3.77
C PRO A 69 -5.44 3.14 3.22
N VAL A 70 -4.41 3.27 4.04
CA VAL A 70 -3.15 3.91 3.64
C VAL A 70 -2.25 2.88 2.99
N LYS A 71 -1.90 3.10 1.72
CA LYS A 71 -0.89 2.30 1.02
C LYS A 71 0.50 2.79 1.44
N VAL A 72 1.31 1.86 1.94
CA VAL A 72 2.70 2.12 2.33
C VAL A 72 3.63 1.27 1.48
N VAL A 73 4.64 1.89 0.88
CA VAL A 73 5.66 1.22 0.07
C VAL A 73 7.04 1.62 0.59
N PHE A 74 7.87 0.62 0.85
CA PHE A 74 9.26 0.82 1.28
C PHE A 74 10.22 0.63 0.11
N ALA A 75 11.40 1.22 0.23
CA ALA A 75 12.53 0.99 -0.64
C ALA A 75 13.84 0.97 0.16
N SER A 76 14.89 0.43 -0.44
CA SER A 76 16.23 0.42 0.13
C SER A 76 17.26 0.71 -0.96
N ASP A 77 18.31 1.42 -0.58
CA ASP A 77 19.50 1.62 -1.40
C ASP A 77 20.68 0.95 -0.70
N GLN A 78 21.56 0.31 -1.45
CA GLN A 78 22.78 -0.34 -0.94
C GLN A 78 22.54 -1.38 0.17
N PHE A 79 21.30 -1.86 0.35
CA PHE A 79 20.92 -2.87 1.32
C PHE A 79 19.97 -3.89 0.70
N THR A 80 20.23 -5.17 0.87
CA THR A 80 19.44 -6.26 0.29
C THR A 80 18.26 -6.61 1.19
N ILE A 81 17.04 -6.51 0.66
CA ILE A 81 15.85 -7.00 1.35
C ILE A 81 15.56 -8.43 0.92
N ALA A 82 15.41 -9.32 1.89
CA ALA A 82 15.15 -10.73 1.63
C ALA A 82 14.29 -11.34 2.74
N ALA A 83 13.68 -12.48 2.44
CA ALA A 83 12.96 -13.26 3.44
C ALA A 83 13.90 -13.73 4.56
N VAL A 84 13.38 -13.73 5.78
CA VAL A 84 14.08 -14.29 6.96
C VAL A 84 14.33 -15.78 6.72
N PRO A 85 15.54 -16.29 6.97
CA PRO A 85 15.83 -17.71 6.88
C PRO A 85 14.91 -18.54 7.78
N GLN A 86 14.48 -19.70 7.29
CA GLN A 86 13.69 -20.61 8.12
C GLN A 86 14.61 -21.39 9.08
N GLY A 87 14.16 -21.55 10.31
CA GLY A 87 14.89 -22.27 11.36
C GLY A 87 15.87 -21.40 12.14
N GLU A 88 16.85 -22.03 12.76
CA GLU A 88 17.84 -21.33 13.59
C GLU A 88 18.85 -20.56 12.73
N VAL A 89 18.94 -19.26 12.96
CA VAL A 89 19.93 -18.40 12.31
C VAL A 89 21.25 -18.42 13.09
N LYS A 90 22.21 -19.21 12.64
CA LYS A 90 23.54 -19.29 13.25
C LYS A 90 24.37 -18.05 12.91
N GLU A 91 24.39 -17.67 11.64
CA GLU A 91 25.13 -16.50 11.12
C GLU A 91 24.18 -15.55 10.41
N VAL A 92 24.38 -14.25 10.61
CA VAL A 92 23.63 -13.19 9.95
C VAL A 92 24.25 -12.93 8.59
N ARG A 93 23.40 -12.83 7.54
CA ARG A 93 23.86 -12.47 6.20
C ARG A 93 24.34 -11.02 6.18
N ALA A 94 25.50 -10.80 5.58
CA ALA A 94 26.05 -9.45 5.46
C ALA A 94 25.15 -8.57 4.53
N ASN A 95 24.96 -7.33 4.92
CA ASN A 95 24.21 -6.31 4.16
C ASN A 95 22.82 -6.79 3.69
N THR A 96 22.17 -7.65 4.47
CA THR A 96 20.88 -8.27 4.15
C THR A 96 19.97 -8.24 5.38
N GLY A 97 18.69 -8.04 5.15
CA GLY A 97 17.68 -8.04 6.19
C GLY A 97 16.27 -7.89 5.64
N HIS A 98 15.36 -7.43 6.47
CA HIS A 98 13.96 -7.26 6.12
C HIS A 98 13.35 -6.05 6.83
N TYR A 99 12.23 -5.57 6.29
CA TYR A 99 11.55 -4.39 6.84
C TYR A 99 10.74 -4.71 8.09
N HIS A 100 10.64 -3.68 8.92
CA HIS A 100 9.64 -3.54 9.98
C HIS A 100 8.99 -2.16 9.84
N LEU A 101 7.68 -2.09 10.01
CA LEU A 101 6.92 -0.85 10.05
C LEU A 101 6.43 -0.60 11.47
N GLY A 102 6.84 0.51 12.06
CA GLY A 102 6.30 0.99 13.31
C GLY A 102 5.27 2.09 13.06
N THR A 103 4.16 2.06 13.81
CA THR A 103 3.12 3.08 13.78
C THR A 103 3.08 3.83 15.10
N ASP A 104 3.07 5.16 15.05
CA ASP A 104 3.06 6.07 16.21
C ASP A 104 4.16 5.76 17.23
N THR A 105 5.34 5.47 16.71
CA THR A 105 6.53 5.12 17.47
C THR A 105 7.77 5.82 16.91
N LYS A 106 8.96 5.38 17.30
CA LYS A 106 10.25 5.94 16.85
C LYS A 106 11.23 4.83 16.50
N CYS A 107 12.30 5.19 15.77
CA CYS A 107 13.43 4.30 15.53
C CYS A 107 13.97 3.72 16.84
N LEU A 108 14.19 2.42 16.86
CA LEU A 108 14.87 1.77 17.97
C LEU A 108 16.39 1.99 17.89
N ALA A 109 17.03 1.97 19.03
CA ALA A 109 18.50 2.08 19.08
C ALA A 109 19.16 0.93 18.31
N VAL A 110 20.32 1.21 17.71
CA VAL A 110 21.12 0.21 17.00
C VAL A 110 21.47 -0.96 17.93
N GLY A 111 21.40 -2.17 17.41
CA GLY A 111 21.64 -3.39 18.18
C GLY A 111 20.43 -3.88 19.00
N THR A 112 19.29 -3.21 18.90
CA THR A 112 18.05 -3.64 19.57
C THR A 112 17.30 -4.64 18.68
N VAL A 113 16.75 -5.69 19.28
CA VAL A 113 15.86 -6.62 18.59
C VAL A 113 14.48 -5.95 18.39
N ILE A 114 14.03 -5.85 17.15
CA ILE A 114 12.72 -5.26 16.81
C ILE A 114 11.62 -6.24 17.22
N PRO A 115 10.62 -5.81 18.01
CA PRO A 115 9.51 -6.67 18.39
C PRO A 115 8.68 -7.12 17.19
N LYS A 116 8.08 -8.32 17.27
CA LYS A 116 7.10 -8.82 16.29
C LYS A 116 5.67 -8.61 16.79
N ALA A 117 5.44 -7.54 17.50
CA ALA A 117 4.15 -7.16 18.10
C ALA A 117 4.00 -5.65 18.06
N ASP A 118 2.78 -5.17 18.23
CA ASP A 118 2.46 -3.74 18.25
C ASP A 118 3.48 -2.95 19.09
N PRO A 119 3.87 -1.79 18.60
CA PRO A 119 3.38 -1.09 17.41
C PRO A 119 4.12 -1.47 16.10
N TRP A 120 4.81 -2.60 16.07
CA TRP A 120 5.63 -3.04 14.94
C TRP A 120 4.97 -4.14 14.11
N ILE A 121 4.99 -3.97 12.79
CA ILE A 121 4.60 -4.99 11.80
C ILE A 121 5.86 -5.55 11.17
N HIS A 122 5.95 -6.88 11.09
CA HIS A 122 7.11 -7.61 10.61
C HIS A 122 6.92 -8.08 9.16
N PHE A 123 7.85 -7.75 8.27
CA PHE A 123 7.85 -8.12 6.85
C PHE A 123 8.81 -9.29 6.55
N GLY A 124 8.67 -10.38 7.29
CA GLY A 124 9.59 -11.52 7.25
C GLY A 124 9.64 -12.30 5.93
N MET A 125 8.77 -12.01 4.98
CA MET A 125 8.79 -12.59 3.63
C MET A 125 9.56 -11.75 2.61
N GLY A 126 10.09 -10.59 3.02
CA GLY A 126 10.82 -9.68 2.15
C GLY A 126 9.95 -8.82 1.22
N ASN A 127 8.63 -8.79 1.45
CA ASN A 127 7.74 -7.86 0.75
C ASN A 127 7.96 -6.42 1.24
N ASN A 128 7.61 -5.46 0.41
CA ASN A 128 7.86 -4.03 0.65
C ASN A 128 6.60 -3.18 0.62
N THR A 129 5.42 -3.77 0.63
CA THR A 129 4.16 -3.05 0.49
C THR A 129 3.12 -3.58 1.46
N ILE A 130 2.32 -2.66 2.02
CA ILE A 130 1.16 -2.97 2.86
C ILE A 130 0.08 -1.90 2.63
N GLU A 131 -1.17 -2.30 2.77
CA GLU A 131 -2.30 -1.39 2.98
C GLU A 131 -2.78 -1.54 4.42
N MET A 132 -2.94 -0.43 5.12
CA MET A 132 -3.30 -0.44 6.54
C MET A 132 -4.41 0.55 6.85
N MET A 133 -5.33 0.13 7.72
CA MET A 133 -6.37 1.00 8.24
C MET A 133 -5.79 1.84 9.37
N LEU A 134 -5.78 3.15 9.18
CA LEU A 134 -5.43 4.10 10.23
C LEU A 134 -6.61 5.04 10.49
N PRO A 135 -6.88 5.40 11.74
CA PRO A 135 -7.91 6.37 12.06
C PRO A 135 -7.56 7.76 11.48
N PRO A 136 -8.55 8.63 11.26
CA PRO A 136 -8.27 10.01 10.90
C PRO A 136 -7.41 10.74 11.95
N GLY A 137 -6.44 11.51 11.49
CA GLY A 137 -5.54 12.27 12.36
C GLY A 137 -4.08 12.20 11.93
N PRO A 138 -3.18 12.84 12.70
CA PRO A 138 -1.74 12.77 12.47
C PRO A 138 -1.18 11.42 12.92
N HIS A 139 -0.29 10.83 12.13
CA HIS A 139 0.41 9.59 12.42
C HIS A 139 1.89 9.71 12.11
N THR A 140 2.70 9.03 12.90
CA THR A 140 4.12 8.83 12.65
C THR A 140 4.33 7.40 12.15
N LEU A 141 4.93 7.26 10.97
CA LEU A 141 5.33 5.98 10.42
C LEU A 141 6.85 5.84 10.47
N VAL A 142 7.33 4.68 10.87
CA VAL A 142 8.76 4.36 10.97
C VAL A 142 9.05 3.12 10.15
N VAL A 143 9.92 3.21 9.15
CA VAL A 143 10.51 2.02 8.53
C VAL A 143 11.88 1.77 9.14
N GLN A 144 12.11 0.56 9.64
CA GLN A 144 13.40 0.15 10.16
C GLN A 144 13.74 -1.26 9.67
N ALA A 145 14.96 -1.44 9.18
CA ALA A 145 15.41 -2.77 8.80
C ALA A 145 16.06 -3.48 9.99
N GLY A 146 15.72 -4.75 10.11
CA GLY A 146 16.38 -5.71 10.98
C GLY A 146 17.17 -6.74 10.17
N ASP A 147 18.25 -7.24 10.73
CA ASP A 147 19.01 -8.37 10.20
C ASP A 147 18.22 -9.70 10.32
N ASP A 148 18.82 -10.82 9.99
CA ASP A 148 18.20 -12.14 10.07
C ASP A 148 17.77 -12.53 11.50
N LYS A 149 18.30 -11.87 12.53
CA LYS A 149 17.92 -12.00 13.94
C LYS A 149 17.02 -10.89 14.43
N HIS A 150 16.49 -10.06 13.51
CA HIS A 150 15.65 -8.88 13.77
C HIS A 150 16.39 -7.77 14.53
N THR A 151 17.71 -7.78 14.54
CA THR A 151 18.51 -6.75 15.22
C THR A 151 18.66 -5.53 14.32
N THR A 152 18.41 -4.35 14.87
CA THR A 152 18.52 -3.07 14.16
C THR A 152 19.95 -2.78 13.71
N ILE A 153 20.08 -2.21 12.52
CA ILE A 153 21.35 -1.91 11.86
C ILE A 153 21.52 -0.39 11.74
N THR A 154 22.75 0.08 11.88
CA THR A 154 23.10 1.51 11.76
C THR A 154 22.65 2.10 10.42
N GLY A 155 21.98 3.24 10.44
CA GLY A 155 21.56 3.98 9.24
C GLY A 155 20.32 3.42 8.55
N LEU A 156 19.76 2.31 9.01
CA LEU A 156 18.62 1.64 8.37
C LEU A 156 17.31 1.91 9.11
N CYS A 157 17.02 3.20 9.32
CA CYS A 157 15.74 3.66 9.85
C CYS A 157 15.36 5.02 9.26
N GLU A 158 14.11 5.16 8.86
CA GLU A 158 13.51 6.45 8.49
C GLU A 158 12.18 6.65 9.19
N THR A 159 11.85 7.90 9.46
CA THR A 159 10.59 8.32 10.07
C THR A 159 9.92 9.35 9.19
N ILE A 160 8.63 9.20 8.94
CA ILE A 160 7.79 10.19 8.27
C ILE A 160 6.56 10.50 9.11
N ASN A 161 6.01 11.69 8.91
CA ASN A 161 4.72 12.08 9.46
C ASN A 161 3.71 12.20 8.33
N ILE A 162 2.49 11.70 8.55
CA ILE A 162 1.36 11.79 7.63
C ILE A 162 0.13 12.28 8.36
N THR A 163 -0.86 12.75 7.62
CA THR A 163 -2.19 13.03 8.16
C THR A 163 -3.22 12.20 7.41
N VAL A 164 -3.91 11.31 8.12
CA VAL A 164 -5.04 10.57 7.57
C VAL A 164 -6.27 11.47 7.61
N THR A 165 -6.86 11.72 6.44
CA THR A 165 -8.10 12.50 6.34
C THR A 165 -9.31 11.58 6.52
N GLY A 166 -10.37 12.09 7.16
CA GLY A 166 -11.65 11.40 7.20
C GLY A 166 -12.23 11.19 5.79
N GLU A 167 -13.22 10.30 5.69
CA GLU A 167 -14.03 10.10 4.49
C GLU A 167 -14.76 11.38 4.09
#